data_2b18f5fea45361a127402bd741c2d0ca
#
_entry.id   2b18f5fea45361a127402bd741c2d0ca
#
_cell.length_a   1.000
_cell.length_b   1.000
_cell.length_c   1.000
_cell.angle_alpha   90.00
_cell.angle_beta   90.00
_cell.angle_gamma   90.00
#
_symmetry.space_group_name_H-M   'P 1'
#
loop_
_entity.id
_entity.type
_entity.pdbx_description
1 polymer ?
#
loop_
_entity_poly.entity_id
_entity_poly.type
_entity_poly.pdbx_seq_one_letter_code
_entity_poly.pdbx_strand_id
1 'polypeptide(L)'
;MRRFQLILILVLNCVGMQAQFNTIGNVPTKVLNKQEAFPPEQEEAQTDSTEVSSLPMASDGYNEIIKDFLSVSYPLKNIKINSGFGMRKHPIMHRYCMHNGIDLHARREDVFSMLPGEVIRVGQDNRSGKFVTVKSESFTISYCHLSRQYVQTGEFVRAGEPIGFSGSTGMSTGEHLHLTTKKDGRAIDPIILLEYVRSVKDRCLVLLSH
;
A
#
# COMPACT_ATOMS: atom_id res chain seq x y z
N MET A 1 26.99 40.76 9.31
CA MET A 1 27.52 40.26 10.56
C MET A 1 26.75 38.99 10.90
N ARG A 2 27.31 37.84 10.51
CA ARG A 2 27.94 36.80 11.33
C ARG A 2 27.06 36.34 12.50
N ARG A 3 26.55 35.11 12.42
CA ARG A 3 26.89 34.06 13.39
C ARG A 3 26.45 32.67 12.88
N PHE A 4 27.43 31.88 12.53
CA PHE A 4 27.46 30.43 12.47
C PHE A 4 27.56 29.90 13.92
N GLN A 5 26.82 28.83 14.27
CA GLN A 5 27.21 27.89 15.35
C GLN A 5 26.45 26.58 15.08
N LEU A 6 27.18 25.60 14.58
CA LEU A 6 27.78 24.48 15.31
C LEU A 6 26.77 23.35 15.62
N ILE A 7 26.86 22.39 14.73
CA ILE A 7 26.33 21.01 14.89
C ILE A 7 27.28 20.29 15.87
N LEU A 8 26.72 19.80 16.98
CA LEU A 8 27.42 18.92 17.90
C LEU A 8 26.99 17.49 17.70
N ILE A 9 27.88 16.67 17.15
CA ILE A 9 27.79 15.22 17.03
C ILE A 9 27.96 14.62 18.43
N LEU A 10 26.97 13.85 18.87
CA LEU A 10 27.10 12.98 20.05
C LEU A 10 26.94 11.53 19.61
N VAL A 11 28.07 10.87 19.40
CA VAL A 11 28.21 9.42 19.33
C VAL A 11 28.50 8.92 20.74
N LEU A 12 27.60 8.14 21.33
CA LEU A 12 27.96 7.32 22.50
C LEU A 12 27.21 5.96 22.50
N ASN A 13 27.99 4.94 22.25
CA ASN A 13 28.05 3.62 22.89
C ASN A 13 26.72 2.87 23.18
N CYS A 14 26.46 1.89 22.34
CA CYS A 14 25.68 0.70 22.70
C CYS A 14 26.62 -0.29 23.45
N VAL A 15 26.40 -0.43 24.73
CA VAL A 15 26.90 -1.55 25.54
C VAL A 15 25.87 -2.66 25.49
N GLY A 16 26.33 -3.88 25.22
CA GLY A 16 25.55 -5.07 24.95
C GLY A 16 24.60 -5.51 26.07
N MET A 17 23.46 -6.01 25.64
CA MET A 17 22.65 -6.92 26.43
C MET A 17 22.54 -8.25 25.69
N GLN A 18 23.26 -9.26 26.21
CA GLN A 18 23.08 -10.66 25.84
C GLN A 18 21.78 -11.16 26.43
N ALA A 19 20.83 -11.50 25.57
CA ALA A 19 19.65 -12.28 25.96
C ALA A 19 20.01 -13.77 25.94
N GLN A 20 19.90 -14.41 27.11
CA GLN A 20 20.08 -15.84 27.29
C GLN A 20 18.85 -16.57 26.73
N PHE A 21 19.08 -17.43 25.74
CA PHE A 21 18.06 -18.39 25.29
C PHE A 21 18.10 -19.64 26.20
N ASN A 22 17.01 -19.87 26.90
CA ASN A 22 16.79 -21.11 27.62
C ASN A 22 16.42 -22.24 26.65
N THR A 23 17.23 -23.27 26.70
CA THR A 23 17.10 -24.54 25.98
C THR A 23 16.01 -25.39 26.60
N ILE A 24 15.03 -25.83 25.84
CA ILE A 24 14.14 -26.96 26.24
C ILE A 24 14.05 -27.96 25.10
N GLY A 25 14.45 -29.20 25.40
CA GLY A 25 13.84 -30.42 24.92
C GLY A 25 14.38 -31.05 23.64
N ASN A 26 15.15 -32.11 23.84
CA ASN A 26 15.57 -33.12 22.86
C ASN A 26 14.38 -33.78 22.18
N VAL A 27 14.45 -33.85 20.83
CA VAL A 27 13.69 -34.83 20.02
C VAL A 27 14.69 -35.61 19.17
N PRO A 28 14.63 -36.96 19.12
CA PRO A 28 15.69 -37.80 18.56
C PRO A 28 15.65 -37.78 17.04
N THR A 29 16.83 -37.54 16.48
CA THR A 29 17.12 -37.62 15.06
C THR A 29 17.25 -39.05 14.62
N LYS A 30 16.41 -39.52 13.70
CA LYS A 30 16.62 -40.79 13.00
C LYS A 30 17.43 -40.52 11.72
N VAL A 31 18.65 -41.03 11.74
CA VAL A 31 19.62 -40.98 10.66
C VAL A 31 19.13 -41.85 9.50
N LEU A 32 19.13 -41.32 8.31
CA LEU A 32 19.17 -42.07 7.06
C LEU A 32 20.24 -41.46 6.16
N ASN A 33 21.39 -42.13 6.21
CA ASN A 33 22.53 -41.99 5.29
C ASN A 33 22.13 -42.55 3.90
N LYS A 34 22.29 -41.73 2.85
CA LYS A 34 22.61 -42.24 1.54
C LYS A 34 23.47 -41.21 0.81
N GLN A 35 24.77 -41.52 0.79
CA GLN A 35 25.74 -40.87 -0.08
C GLN A 35 25.54 -41.41 -1.50
N GLU A 36 25.34 -40.50 -2.45
CA GLU A 36 25.67 -40.78 -3.86
C GLU A 36 26.60 -39.68 -4.33
N ALA A 37 27.82 -40.11 -4.62
CA ALA A 37 28.91 -39.30 -5.13
C ALA A 37 28.71 -39.05 -6.64
N PHE A 38 28.85 -37.83 -7.10
CA PHE A 38 29.02 -37.48 -8.49
C PHE A 38 30.50 -37.19 -8.76
N PRO A 39 31.07 -37.68 -9.88
CA PRO A 39 32.45 -37.45 -10.25
C PRO A 39 32.67 -36.04 -10.82
N PRO A 40 33.91 -35.54 -10.75
CA PRO A 40 34.23 -34.21 -11.33
C PRO A 40 34.47 -34.36 -12.82
N GLU A 41 33.75 -33.61 -13.63
CA GLU A 41 34.04 -33.45 -15.05
C GLU A 41 34.61 -32.05 -15.27
N GLN A 42 35.90 -32.04 -15.60
CA GLN A 42 36.59 -30.87 -16.11
C GLN A 42 36.31 -30.80 -17.61
N GLU A 43 35.67 -29.75 -18.08
CA GLU A 43 35.83 -29.30 -19.46
C GLU A 43 36.01 -27.78 -19.46
N GLU A 44 37.26 -27.41 -19.77
CA GLU A 44 37.61 -26.06 -20.20
C GLU A 44 37.00 -25.83 -21.58
N ALA A 45 35.95 -25.00 -21.63
CA ALA A 45 35.49 -24.42 -22.88
C ALA A 45 35.83 -22.92 -22.84
N GLN A 46 36.88 -22.60 -23.57
CA GLN A 46 37.12 -21.25 -24.03
C GLN A 46 35.93 -20.80 -24.88
N THR A 47 35.11 -19.89 -24.36
CA THR A 47 34.15 -19.13 -25.17
C THR A 47 34.53 -17.68 -25.18
N ASP A 48 34.98 -17.34 -26.37
CA ASP A 48 34.97 -16.04 -27.03
C ASP A 48 34.16 -14.96 -26.30
N SER A 49 34.86 -13.92 -25.84
CA SER A 49 34.33 -12.71 -25.33
C SER A 49 33.67 -11.91 -26.45
N THR A 50 32.48 -12.30 -26.83
CA THR A 50 31.61 -11.45 -27.62
C THR A 50 31.09 -10.37 -26.68
N GLU A 51 31.58 -9.17 -26.84
CA GLU A 51 31.07 -7.95 -26.25
C GLU A 51 29.56 -7.91 -26.48
N VAL A 52 28.79 -8.13 -25.38
CA VAL A 52 27.40 -7.73 -25.34
C VAL A 52 27.41 -6.22 -25.33
N SER A 53 27.44 -5.66 -26.53
CA SER A 53 27.27 -4.24 -26.75
C SER A 53 26.04 -3.79 -26.00
N SER A 54 26.28 -2.93 -25.00
CA SER A 54 25.28 -2.18 -24.26
C SER A 54 24.21 -1.65 -25.20
N LEU A 55 22.99 -2.17 -25.07
CA LEU A 55 21.82 -1.55 -25.67
C LEU A 55 21.69 -0.13 -25.13
N PRO A 56 21.57 0.88 -25.98
CA PRO A 56 21.57 2.26 -25.53
C PRO A 56 20.28 2.61 -24.80
N MET A 57 20.42 3.05 -23.56
CA MET A 57 19.71 4.12 -22.85
C MET A 57 18.28 4.51 -23.33
N ALA A 58 17.43 3.51 -23.58
CA ALA A 58 15.97 3.76 -23.61
C ALA A 58 15.33 3.54 -22.23
N SER A 59 16.14 3.23 -21.19
CA SER A 59 15.64 2.72 -19.91
C SER A 59 15.10 3.78 -18.95
N ASP A 60 15.63 4.99 -18.96
CA ASP A 60 15.29 5.98 -17.92
C ASP A 60 13.87 6.51 -18.08
N GLY A 61 13.45 6.85 -19.29
CA GLY A 61 12.09 7.30 -19.55
C GLY A 61 11.04 6.21 -19.30
N TYR A 62 11.34 4.97 -19.65
CA TYR A 62 10.48 3.83 -19.41
C TYR A 62 10.30 3.53 -17.91
N ASN A 63 11.39 3.59 -17.16
CA ASN A 63 11.40 3.39 -15.71
C ASN A 63 10.61 4.47 -14.98
N GLU A 64 10.69 5.71 -15.41
CA GLU A 64 9.89 6.82 -14.88
C GLU A 64 8.40 6.61 -15.13
N ILE A 65 8.01 6.20 -16.34
CA ILE A 65 6.60 5.93 -16.68
C ILE A 65 6.06 4.77 -15.83
N ILE A 66 6.84 3.70 -15.68
CA ILE A 66 6.46 2.56 -14.81
C ILE A 66 6.33 3.00 -13.36
N LYS A 67 7.25 3.81 -12.85
CA LYS A 67 7.21 4.36 -11.50
C LYS A 67 5.95 5.20 -11.29
N ASP A 68 5.59 6.07 -12.22
CA ASP A 68 4.36 6.85 -12.18
C ASP A 68 3.14 5.93 -12.17
N PHE A 69 3.09 4.92 -13.05
CA PHE A 69 1.99 3.96 -13.10
C PHE A 69 1.79 3.21 -11.79
N LEU A 70 2.88 2.83 -11.13
CA LEU A 70 2.90 2.13 -9.85
C LEU A 70 2.71 3.05 -8.65
N SER A 71 2.80 4.38 -8.83
CA SER A 71 2.60 5.35 -7.76
C SER A 71 1.14 5.55 -7.36
N VAL A 72 0.19 5.07 -8.17
CA VAL A 72 -1.24 5.21 -7.93
C VAL A 72 -2.00 3.91 -8.19
N SER A 73 -3.12 3.70 -7.49
CA SER A 73 -4.00 2.55 -7.70
C SER A 73 -5.46 2.89 -7.44
N TYR A 74 -6.36 2.10 -8.01
CA TYR A 74 -7.76 2.12 -7.61
C TYR A 74 -7.94 1.36 -6.29
N PRO A 75 -8.90 1.78 -5.43
CA PRO A 75 -9.15 1.11 -4.15
C PRO A 75 -9.85 -0.25 -4.29
N LEU A 76 -10.45 -0.53 -5.44
CA LEU A 76 -11.15 -1.77 -5.79
C LEU A 76 -10.82 -2.17 -7.23
N LYS A 77 -11.01 -3.43 -7.58
CA LYS A 77 -10.79 -3.92 -8.96
C LYS A 77 -11.70 -3.23 -9.97
N ASN A 78 -12.95 -2.97 -9.58
CA ASN A 78 -13.94 -2.30 -10.41
C ASN A 78 -14.52 -1.11 -9.67
N ILE A 79 -14.51 0.07 -10.29
CA ILE A 79 -15.04 1.29 -9.69
C ILE A 79 -16.48 1.52 -10.17
N LYS A 80 -17.41 1.37 -9.22
CA LYS A 80 -18.83 1.72 -9.42
C LYS A 80 -19.31 2.50 -8.20
N ILE A 81 -19.72 3.75 -8.42
CA ILE A 81 -20.19 4.64 -7.36
C ILE A 81 -21.66 4.35 -7.08
N ASN A 82 -21.98 4.00 -5.84
CA ASN A 82 -23.34 3.81 -5.35
C ASN A 82 -23.92 5.12 -4.78
N SER A 83 -23.06 5.96 -4.15
CA SER A 83 -23.48 7.23 -3.57
C SER A 83 -22.33 8.24 -3.59
N GLY A 84 -22.62 9.46 -4.01
CA GLY A 84 -21.65 10.55 -4.13
C GLY A 84 -21.42 11.30 -2.82
N PHE A 85 -20.41 12.18 -2.86
CA PHE A 85 -20.08 13.16 -1.82
C PHE A 85 -21.13 14.31 -1.81
N GLY A 86 -21.39 14.87 -0.65
CA GLY A 86 -22.24 16.08 -0.52
C GLY A 86 -23.52 15.86 0.28
N MET A 87 -24.41 16.86 0.23
CA MET A 87 -25.67 16.83 0.96
C MET A 87 -26.65 15.83 0.33
N ARG A 88 -27.08 14.82 1.10
CA ARG A 88 -28.06 13.84 0.65
C ARG A 88 -28.98 13.39 1.78
N LYS A 89 -30.14 12.82 1.43
CA LYS A 89 -31.00 12.16 2.41
C LYS A 89 -30.30 10.88 2.90
N HIS A 90 -30.03 10.80 4.19
CA HIS A 90 -29.35 9.65 4.79
C HIS A 90 -30.28 8.42 4.81
N PRO A 91 -29.84 7.26 4.32
CA PRO A 91 -30.72 6.10 4.16
C PRO A 91 -31.24 5.54 5.50
N ILE A 92 -30.47 5.65 6.57
CA ILE A 92 -30.86 5.16 7.91
C ILE A 92 -31.55 6.26 8.74
N MET A 93 -31.00 7.47 8.73
CA MET A 93 -31.52 8.57 9.57
C MET A 93 -32.70 9.32 8.94
N HIS A 94 -33.01 9.09 7.67
CA HIS A 94 -34.08 9.70 6.87
C HIS A 94 -34.09 11.23 6.85
N ARG A 95 -32.97 11.88 7.21
CA ARG A 95 -32.78 13.34 7.18
C ARG A 95 -31.64 13.72 6.24
N TYR A 96 -31.66 14.98 5.78
CA TYR A 96 -30.54 15.50 5.00
C TYR A 96 -29.32 15.67 5.88
N CYS A 97 -28.18 15.11 5.43
CA CYS A 97 -26.89 15.28 6.08
C CYS A 97 -25.76 15.20 5.06
N MET A 98 -24.64 15.77 5.45
CA MET A 98 -23.42 15.75 4.66
C MET A 98 -22.84 14.33 4.60
N HIS A 99 -22.62 13.83 3.40
CA HIS A 99 -21.86 12.63 3.14
C HIS A 99 -20.41 13.03 2.81
N ASN A 100 -19.49 12.82 3.76
CA ASN A 100 -18.10 13.28 3.67
C ASN A 100 -17.21 12.34 2.86
N GLY A 101 -17.77 11.46 2.03
CA GLY A 101 -17.08 10.50 1.23
C GLY A 101 -17.93 10.04 0.05
N ILE A 102 -17.50 8.97 -0.58
CA ILE A 102 -18.29 8.25 -1.60
C ILE A 102 -18.47 6.80 -1.16
N ASP A 103 -19.57 6.21 -1.58
CA ASP A 103 -19.80 4.78 -1.39
C ASP A 103 -19.56 4.05 -2.72
N LEU A 104 -18.57 3.16 -2.73
CA LEU A 104 -18.21 2.34 -3.88
C LEU A 104 -18.83 0.95 -3.72
N HIS A 105 -19.36 0.42 -4.80
CA HIS A 105 -19.81 -0.97 -4.82
C HIS A 105 -18.63 -1.89 -4.56
N ALA A 106 -18.71 -2.68 -3.50
CA ALA A 106 -17.72 -3.68 -3.15
C ALA A 106 -18.45 -4.93 -2.64
N ARG A 107 -17.98 -6.09 -3.03
CA ARG A 107 -18.59 -7.35 -2.62
C ARG A 107 -17.53 -8.42 -2.45
N ARG A 108 -17.16 -8.67 -1.18
CA ARG A 108 -16.20 -9.72 -0.77
C ARG A 108 -14.91 -9.67 -1.59
N GLU A 109 -14.28 -8.51 -1.61
CA GLU A 109 -13.05 -8.26 -2.35
C GLU A 109 -12.03 -7.49 -1.52
N ASP A 110 -10.76 -7.60 -1.92
CA ASP A 110 -9.68 -6.84 -1.30
C ASP A 110 -9.83 -5.35 -1.59
N VAL A 111 -9.46 -4.57 -0.58
CA VAL A 111 -9.38 -3.10 -0.65
C VAL A 111 -7.92 -2.70 -0.68
N PHE A 112 -7.54 -1.89 -1.66
CA PHE A 112 -6.17 -1.52 -1.93
C PHE A 112 -5.90 -0.05 -1.58
N SER A 113 -4.67 0.24 -1.15
CA SER A 113 -4.24 1.63 -0.96
C SER A 113 -4.18 2.36 -2.30
N MET A 114 -4.78 3.55 -2.36
CA MET A 114 -4.80 4.36 -3.59
C MET A 114 -3.46 5.04 -3.87
N LEU A 115 -2.76 5.45 -2.83
CA LEU A 115 -1.47 6.13 -2.87
C LEU A 115 -0.50 5.45 -1.91
N PRO A 116 0.81 5.56 -2.13
CA PRO A 116 1.79 5.15 -1.14
C PRO A 116 1.72 6.06 0.08
N GLY A 117 1.92 5.52 1.28
CA GLY A 117 1.89 6.34 2.48
C GLY A 117 1.94 5.55 3.77
N GLU A 118 1.92 6.28 4.87
CA GLU A 118 1.91 5.72 6.21
C GLU A 118 0.47 5.42 6.66
N VAL A 119 0.25 4.26 7.22
CA VAL A 119 -1.00 3.90 7.91
C VAL A 119 -1.04 4.64 9.24
N ILE A 120 -1.73 5.76 9.30
CA ILE A 120 -1.79 6.60 10.51
C ILE A 120 -2.86 6.15 11.50
N ARG A 121 -3.82 5.31 11.08
CA ARG A 121 -4.87 4.83 11.96
C ARG A 121 -5.51 3.54 11.44
N VAL A 122 -5.60 2.56 12.31
CA VAL A 122 -6.38 1.33 12.14
C VAL A 122 -7.31 1.21 13.34
N GLY A 123 -8.59 0.95 13.11
CA GLY A 123 -9.53 0.91 14.23
C GLY A 123 -10.92 0.46 13.84
N GLN A 124 -11.81 0.53 14.82
CA GLN A 124 -13.23 0.25 14.65
C GLN A 124 -14.05 1.22 15.49
N ASP A 125 -15.10 1.79 14.90
CA ASP A 125 -16.10 2.60 15.59
C ASP A 125 -17.52 2.32 15.07
N ASN A 126 -18.52 2.87 15.77
CA ASN A 126 -19.93 2.62 15.43
C ASN A 126 -20.36 3.21 14.09
N ARG A 127 -19.68 4.23 13.58
CA ARG A 127 -20.01 4.91 12.33
C ARG A 127 -19.25 4.30 11.16
N SER A 128 -17.93 4.29 11.25
CA SER A 128 -17.04 3.85 10.17
C SER A 128 -16.91 2.32 10.09
N GLY A 129 -17.37 1.60 11.13
CA GLY A 129 -17.05 0.19 11.26
C GLY A 129 -15.55 -0.02 11.41
N LYS A 130 -15.03 -1.12 10.92
CA LYS A 130 -13.58 -1.32 10.79
C LYS A 130 -13.06 -0.43 9.67
N PHE A 131 -11.95 0.27 9.92
CA PHE A 131 -11.37 1.19 8.97
C PHE A 131 -9.85 1.20 9.01
N VAL A 132 -9.26 1.60 7.90
CA VAL A 132 -7.84 1.92 7.73
C VAL A 132 -7.73 3.33 7.20
N THR A 133 -6.79 4.12 7.75
CA THR A 133 -6.50 5.47 7.27
C THR A 133 -5.04 5.58 6.89
N VAL A 134 -4.79 5.95 5.65
CA VAL A 134 -3.45 6.14 5.07
C VAL A 134 -3.22 7.62 4.86
N LYS A 135 -2.05 8.12 5.26
CA LYS A 135 -1.56 9.47 4.98
C LYS A 135 -0.50 9.42 3.90
N SER A 136 -0.74 10.13 2.82
CA SER A 136 0.16 10.29 1.68
C SER A 136 0.36 11.78 1.43
N GLU A 137 1.51 12.32 1.82
CA GLU A 137 1.82 13.76 1.73
C GLU A 137 0.69 14.64 2.30
N SER A 138 0.03 15.45 1.46
CA SER A 138 -1.09 16.30 1.84
C SER A 138 -2.44 15.58 1.93
N PHE A 139 -2.52 14.34 1.43
CA PHE A 139 -3.75 13.55 1.42
C PHE A 139 -3.86 12.64 2.65
N THR A 140 -5.09 12.52 3.15
CA THR A 140 -5.46 11.51 4.15
C THR A 140 -6.68 10.78 3.61
N ILE A 141 -6.56 9.47 3.42
CA ILE A 141 -7.58 8.62 2.80
C ILE A 141 -8.03 7.60 3.83
N SER A 142 -9.34 7.49 4.07
CA SER A 142 -9.88 6.47 4.97
C SER A 142 -10.78 5.50 4.21
N TYR A 143 -10.57 4.23 4.46
CA TYR A 143 -11.25 3.08 3.87
C TYR A 143 -12.09 2.45 4.97
N CYS A 144 -13.41 2.57 4.89
CA CYS A 144 -14.35 2.22 5.97
C CYS A 144 -15.25 1.04 5.61
N HIS A 145 -15.99 0.55 6.62
CA HIS A 145 -16.91 -0.59 6.57
C HIS A 145 -16.25 -1.94 6.26
N LEU A 146 -14.93 -2.03 6.50
CA LEU A 146 -14.16 -3.24 6.27
C LEU A 146 -14.63 -4.40 7.14
N SER A 147 -14.53 -5.64 6.64
CA SER A 147 -14.70 -6.86 7.45
C SER A 147 -13.39 -7.28 8.10
N ARG A 148 -12.24 -7.02 7.43
CA ARG A 148 -10.88 -7.28 7.93
C ARG A 148 -9.96 -6.11 7.58
N GLN A 149 -8.96 -5.91 8.42
CA GLN A 149 -7.85 -4.99 8.22
C GLN A 149 -6.58 -5.85 8.12
N TYR A 150 -5.72 -5.57 7.15
CA TYR A 150 -4.52 -6.37 6.88
C TYR A 150 -3.25 -5.71 7.38
N VAL A 151 -3.33 -4.44 7.75
CA VAL A 151 -2.20 -3.58 8.12
C VAL A 151 -2.37 -3.03 9.53
N GLN A 152 -1.28 -2.53 10.11
CA GLN A 152 -1.25 -1.92 11.43
C GLN A 152 -0.84 -0.44 11.33
N THR A 153 -1.15 0.34 12.36
CA THR A 153 -0.73 1.74 12.47
C THR A 153 0.80 1.82 12.52
N GLY A 154 1.38 2.73 11.74
CA GLY A 154 2.81 2.92 11.58
C GLY A 154 3.42 2.15 10.40
N GLU A 155 2.70 1.23 9.77
CA GLU A 155 3.17 0.56 8.55
C GLU A 155 3.16 1.52 7.36
N PHE A 156 4.13 1.35 6.46
CA PHE A 156 4.15 2.04 5.17
C PHE A 156 3.59 1.10 4.10
N VAL A 157 2.61 1.57 3.34
CA VAL A 157 1.97 0.83 2.25
C VAL A 157 2.27 1.48 0.90
N ARG A 158 2.36 0.66 -0.15
CA ARG A 158 2.48 1.11 -1.54
C ARG A 158 1.10 1.27 -2.16
N ALA A 159 1.02 2.04 -3.24
CA ALA A 159 -0.19 2.06 -4.06
C ALA A 159 -0.47 0.65 -4.62
N GLY A 160 -1.72 0.19 -4.54
CA GLY A 160 -2.12 -1.16 -4.95
C GLY A 160 -1.83 -2.25 -3.92
N GLU A 161 -1.27 -1.94 -2.77
CA GLU A 161 -1.10 -2.89 -1.68
C GLU A 161 -2.44 -3.17 -0.98
N PRO A 162 -2.80 -4.46 -0.72
CA PRO A 162 -4.03 -4.80 -0.03
C PRO A 162 -3.96 -4.37 1.44
N ILE A 163 -4.89 -3.52 1.88
CA ILE A 163 -4.96 -2.97 3.23
C ILE A 163 -6.14 -3.50 4.05
N GLY A 164 -7.07 -4.21 3.41
CA GLY A 164 -8.21 -4.79 4.09
C GLY A 164 -9.14 -5.52 3.12
N PHE A 165 -10.24 -6.03 3.66
CA PHE A 165 -11.28 -6.74 2.93
C PHE A 165 -12.61 -6.03 3.10
N SER A 166 -13.37 -5.87 2.02
CA SER A 166 -14.67 -5.20 2.02
C SER A 166 -15.66 -5.86 2.98
N GLY A 167 -16.64 -5.10 3.44
CA GLY A 167 -17.64 -5.57 4.39
C GLY A 167 -18.80 -4.62 4.57
N SER A 168 -19.49 -4.78 5.70
CA SER A 168 -20.66 -4.00 6.08
C SER A 168 -20.65 -3.70 7.59
N THR A 169 -19.48 -3.43 8.17
CA THR A 169 -19.37 -3.11 9.61
C THR A 169 -19.72 -1.65 9.87
N GLY A 170 -20.13 -1.35 11.11
CA GLY A 170 -20.54 0.00 11.53
C GLY A 170 -21.90 0.42 10.97
N MET A 171 -22.07 1.72 10.65
CA MET A 171 -23.33 2.28 10.16
C MET A 171 -23.44 2.07 8.64
N SER A 172 -23.71 0.85 8.24
CA SER A 172 -23.83 0.42 6.84
C SER A 172 -25.18 -0.25 6.60
N THR A 173 -25.78 -0.06 5.44
CA THR A 173 -27.02 -0.72 5.00
C THR A 173 -26.77 -1.98 4.16
N GLY A 174 -25.52 -2.27 3.85
CA GLY A 174 -25.10 -3.40 3.03
C GLY A 174 -23.64 -3.30 2.67
N GLU A 175 -23.09 -4.33 2.04
CA GLU A 175 -21.66 -4.42 1.71
C GLU A 175 -21.27 -3.35 0.68
N HIS A 176 -20.31 -2.49 1.06
CA HIS A 176 -19.72 -1.46 0.21
C HIS A 176 -18.42 -0.94 0.84
N LEU A 177 -17.63 -0.23 0.06
CA LEU A 177 -16.50 0.56 0.57
C LEU A 177 -16.91 2.02 0.68
N HIS A 178 -16.93 2.57 1.90
CA HIS A 178 -17.03 4.00 2.10
C HIS A 178 -15.63 4.61 2.11
N LEU A 179 -15.36 5.47 1.15
CA LEU A 179 -14.08 6.13 0.92
C LEU A 179 -14.18 7.61 1.28
N THR A 180 -13.32 8.10 2.17
CA THR A 180 -13.20 9.53 2.46
C THR A 180 -11.82 10.05 2.13
N THR A 181 -11.73 11.27 1.64
CA THR A 181 -10.46 11.93 1.32
C THR A 181 -10.40 13.31 1.96
N LYS A 182 -9.26 13.62 2.56
CA LYS A 182 -8.93 14.96 3.01
C LYS A 182 -7.66 15.42 2.31
N LYS A 183 -7.59 16.69 1.95
CA LYS A 183 -6.39 17.38 1.51
C LYS A 183 -6.08 18.49 2.51
N ASP A 184 -4.87 18.50 3.06
CA ASP A 184 -4.46 19.46 4.10
C ASP A 184 -5.47 19.56 5.27
N GLY A 185 -6.00 18.40 5.70
CA GLY A 185 -6.98 18.27 6.78
C GLY A 185 -8.42 18.60 6.42
N ARG A 186 -8.70 19.15 5.24
CA ARG A 186 -10.06 19.52 4.78
C ARG A 186 -10.66 18.39 3.96
N ALA A 187 -11.92 18.03 4.24
CA ALA A 187 -12.64 17.03 3.43
C ALA A 187 -12.84 17.54 2.01
N ILE A 188 -12.52 16.70 1.05
CA ILE A 188 -12.73 16.93 -0.38
C ILE A 188 -13.50 15.75 -0.98
N ASP A 189 -14.12 15.98 -2.14
CA ASP A 189 -14.77 14.91 -2.89
C ASP A 189 -13.73 13.87 -3.34
N PRO A 190 -13.89 12.60 -2.94
CA PRO A 190 -12.96 11.54 -3.33
C PRO A 190 -12.92 11.24 -4.84
N ILE A 191 -13.92 11.69 -5.59
CA ILE A 191 -13.92 11.59 -7.07
C ILE A 191 -12.69 12.29 -7.65
N ILE A 192 -12.26 13.42 -7.08
CA ILE A 192 -11.06 14.13 -7.52
C ILE A 192 -9.82 13.22 -7.50
N LEU A 193 -9.69 12.41 -6.45
CA LEU A 193 -8.56 11.48 -6.34
C LEU A 193 -8.71 10.28 -7.31
N LEU A 194 -9.92 9.79 -7.52
CA LEU A 194 -10.17 8.73 -8.52
C LEU A 194 -9.86 9.21 -9.94
N GLU A 195 -10.21 10.44 -10.28
CA GLU A 195 -9.89 11.06 -11.58
C GLU A 195 -8.39 11.28 -11.74
N TYR A 196 -7.69 11.68 -10.67
CA TYR A 196 -6.23 11.77 -10.68
C TYR A 196 -5.60 10.41 -10.97
N VAL A 197 -5.99 9.35 -10.25
CA VAL A 197 -5.52 7.98 -10.50
C VAL A 197 -5.75 7.57 -11.96
N ARG A 198 -6.93 7.84 -12.49
CA ARG A 198 -7.28 7.57 -13.88
C ARG A 198 -6.35 8.31 -14.84
N SER A 199 -6.16 9.62 -14.64
CA SER A 199 -5.35 10.45 -15.54
C SER A 199 -3.89 10.00 -15.59
N VAL A 200 -3.32 9.60 -14.44
CA VAL A 200 -1.95 9.05 -14.38
C VAL A 200 -1.87 7.74 -15.16
N LYS A 201 -2.78 6.81 -14.90
CA LYS A 201 -2.77 5.50 -15.57
C LYS A 201 -2.99 5.61 -17.07
N ASP A 202 -3.95 6.42 -17.53
CA ASP A 202 -4.24 6.62 -18.95
C ASP A 202 -3.03 7.24 -19.66
N ARG A 203 -2.38 8.26 -19.06
CA ARG A 203 -1.15 8.87 -19.60
C ARG A 203 -0.01 7.85 -19.72
N CYS A 204 0.22 7.05 -18.69
CA CYS A 204 1.27 6.03 -18.71
C CYS A 204 1.01 4.97 -19.79
N LEU A 205 -0.24 4.51 -19.93
CA LEU A 205 -0.61 3.53 -20.97
C LEU A 205 -0.39 4.05 -22.36
N VAL A 206 -0.72 5.33 -22.65
CA VAL A 206 -0.45 5.97 -23.93
C VAL A 206 1.05 6.02 -24.22
N LEU A 207 1.87 6.40 -23.22
CA LEU A 207 3.33 6.49 -23.37
C LEU A 207 4.00 5.12 -23.53
N LEU A 208 3.42 4.05 -22.95
CA LEU A 208 3.93 2.68 -23.08
C LEU A 208 3.50 2.00 -24.38
N SER A 209 2.53 2.55 -25.12
CA SER A 209 2.01 1.98 -26.38
C SER A 209 2.76 2.49 -27.62
N HIS A 210 3.70 3.38 -27.47
CA HIS A 210 4.56 3.96 -28.51
C HIS A 210 6.02 3.58 -28.28
#